data_947a9b4bdb4133ca3de5cac37c6f70ba
#
_entry.id   947a9b4bdb4133ca3de5cac37c6f70ba
#
_cell.length_a   1.000
_cell.length_b   1.000
_cell.length_c   1.000
_cell.angle_alpha   90.00
_cell.angle_beta   90.00
_cell.angle_gamma   90.00
#
_symmetry.space_group_name_H-M   'P 1'
#
loop_
_entity.id
_entity.type
_entity.pdbx_description
1 polymer ?
#
loop_
_entity_poly.entity_id
_entity_poly.type
_entity_poly.pdbx_seq_one_letter_code
_entity_poly.pdbx_strand_id
1 'polypeptide(L)'
;IDGVDVTKLSEHKRAKYLGRVFQDPMTGTAATMGIEENLALAQRRGQSRTLKIGITKKEREEYKELLKILGLGLENRLTSKVGLLSGGQRQALTLLMATLKKPKLLLLDEHTAALDPKTAAKVLETTDMIVNRDHLTTIMITHNMKDAIAHGNRLIMLMDGKIILDIKGEEKKKLTVEDLLH
;
A
#
# COMPACT_ATOMS: atom_id res chain seq x y z
N ILE A 1 13.07 -12.06 -5.62
CA ILE A 1 12.09 -11.86 -4.55
C ILE A 1 11.82 -13.23 -3.94
N ASP A 2 12.01 -13.35 -2.62
CA ASP A 2 11.79 -14.62 -1.91
C ASP A 2 12.58 -15.80 -2.53
N GLY A 3 13.87 -15.57 -2.86
CA GLY A 3 14.76 -16.55 -3.51
C GLY A 3 14.52 -16.77 -5.00
N VAL A 4 13.50 -16.13 -5.59
CA VAL A 4 13.18 -16.27 -7.01
C VAL A 4 13.76 -15.08 -7.80
N ASP A 5 14.51 -15.37 -8.85
CA ASP A 5 14.93 -14.35 -9.82
C ASP A 5 13.75 -13.91 -10.68
N VAL A 6 13.32 -12.67 -10.50
CA VAL A 6 12.19 -12.08 -11.22
C VAL A 6 12.63 -11.10 -12.32
N THR A 7 13.94 -10.95 -12.54
CA THR A 7 14.51 -9.94 -13.44
C THR A 7 13.97 -10.04 -14.87
N LYS A 8 13.88 -11.25 -15.39
CA LYS A 8 13.39 -11.52 -16.75
C LYS A 8 11.88 -11.79 -16.84
N LEU A 9 11.17 -11.77 -15.73
CA LEU A 9 9.72 -11.99 -15.75
C LEU A 9 9.00 -10.74 -16.29
N SER A 10 7.95 -10.97 -17.09
CA SER A 10 7.04 -9.90 -17.49
C SER A 10 6.29 -9.32 -16.28
N GLU A 11 5.79 -8.10 -16.40
CA GLU A 11 5.11 -7.38 -15.29
C GLU A 11 3.96 -8.20 -14.67
N HIS A 12 3.11 -8.79 -15.52
CA HIS A 12 1.99 -9.62 -15.04
C HIS A 12 2.44 -10.86 -14.27
N LYS A 13 3.61 -11.43 -14.59
CA LYS A 13 4.19 -12.56 -13.86
C LYS A 13 4.82 -12.12 -12.55
N ARG A 14 5.41 -10.92 -12.49
CA ARG A 14 5.93 -10.31 -11.26
C ARG A 14 4.81 -9.90 -10.30
N ALA A 15 3.64 -9.52 -10.84
CA ALA A 15 2.50 -9.03 -10.05
C ALA A 15 2.02 -10.02 -8.96
N LYS A 16 2.29 -11.32 -9.08
CA LYS A 16 1.95 -12.29 -8.03
C LYS A 16 2.81 -12.17 -6.76
N TYR A 17 4.00 -11.56 -6.88
CA TYR A 17 4.92 -11.36 -5.75
C TYR A 17 4.78 -9.98 -5.13
N LEU A 18 4.25 -9.00 -5.89
CA LEU A 18 4.27 -7.59 -5.56
C LEU A 18 2.89 -7.07 -5.16
N GLY A 19 2.84 -6.24 -4.12
CA GLY A 19 1.82 -5.24 -3.92
C GLY A 19 2.40 -3.88 -4.27
N ARG A 20 1.65 -3.00 -4.92
CA ARG A 20 2.11 -1.65 -5.23
C ARG A 20 1.02 -0.63 -4.94
N VAL A 21 1.41 0.45 -4.28
CA VAL A 21 0.59 1.64 -4.06
C VAL A 21 1.28 2.82 -4.74
N PHE A 22 0.55 3.53 -5.55
CA PHE A 22 1.05 4.64 -6.36
C PHE A 22 0.87 5.97 -5.63
N GLN A 23 1.58 7.00 -6.06
CA GLN A 23 1.48 8.36 -5.58
C GLN A 23 0.08 8.94 -5.80
N ASP A 24 -0.47 8.76 -7.01
CA ASP A 24 -1.82 9.22 -7.35
C ASP A 24 -2.88 8.25 -6.79
N PRO A 25 -3.74 8.69 -5.85
CA PRO A 25 -4.83 7.88 -5.33
C PRO A 25 -5.84 7.41 -6.39
N MET A 26 -5.87 8.06 -7.56
CA MET A 26 -6.74 7.66 -8.67
C MET A 26 -6.23 6.41 -9.37
N THR A 27 -4.92 6.15 -9.29
CA THR A 27 -4.29 4.98 -9.89
C THR A 27 -4.49 3.75 -8.98
N GLY A 28 -4.74 2.60 -9.59
CA GLY A 28 -4.89 1.33 -8.87
C GLY A 28 -6.33 0.99 -8.47
N THR A 29 -7.31 1.86 -8.73
CA THR A 29 -8.74 1.60 -8.49
C THR A 29 -9.58 1.85 -9.73
N ALA A 30 -10.69 1.11 -9.88
CA ALA A 30 -11.71 1.36 -10.88
C ALA A 30 -12.76 2.33 -10.30
N ALA A 31 -12.64 3.62 -10.62
CA ALA A 31 -13.43 4.69 -10.03
C ALA A 31 -14.95 4.54 -10.21
N THR A 32 -15.38 3.93 -11.33
CA THR A 32 -16.80 3.69 -11.66
C THR A 32 -17.40 2.46 -11.00
N MET A 33 -16.59 1.62 -10.40
CA MET A 33 -16.97 0.40 -9.69
C MET A 33 -17.14 0.65 -8.19
N GLY A 34 -17.92 -0.21 -7.53
CA GLY A 34 -18.09 -0.19 -6.07
C GLY A 34 -16.82 -0.60 -5.31
N ILE A 35 -16.80 -0.27 -4.02
CA ILE A 35 -15.71 -0.67 -3.12
C ILE A 35 -15.57 -2.19 -3.10
N GLU A 36 -16.67 -2.94 -2.92
CA GLU A 36 -16.64 -4.40 -2.91
C GLU A 36 -16.18 -5.02 -4.23
N GLU A 37 -16.50 -4.37 -5.36
CA GLU A 37 -16.06 -4.82 -6.68
C GLU A 37 -14.55 -4.63 -6.87
N ASN A 38 -14.01 -3.49 -6.42
CA ASN A 38 -12.57 -3.25 -6.42
C ASN A 38 -11.82 -4.26 -5.54
N LEU A 39 -12.32 -4.55 -4.32
CA LEU A 39 -11.76 -5.56 -3.44
C LEU A 39 -11.81 -6.96 -4.06
N ALA A 40 -12.93 -7.33 -4.72
CA ALA A 40 -13.06 -8.59 -5.41
C ALA A 40 -12.07 -8.76 -6.56
N LEU A 41 -11.81 -7.70 -7.33
CA LEU A 41 -10.78 -7.70 -8.38
C LEU A 41 -9.39 -7.91 -7.79
N ALA A 42 -9.06 -7.21 -6.71
CA ALA A 42 -7.77 -7.34 -6.02
C ALA A 42 -7.57 -8.75 -5.45
N GLN A 43 -8.60 -9.31 -4.82
CA GLN A 43 -8.57 -10.65 -4.24
C GLN A 43 -8.42 -11.74 -5.30
N ARG A 44 -8.97 -11.55 -6.50
CA ARG A 44 -8.88 -12.51 -7.62
C ARG A 44 -7.67 -12.31 -8.50
N ARG A 45 -6.78 -11.39 -8.17
CA ARG A 45 -5.54 -11.17 -8.92
C ARG A 45 -4.73 -12.48 -9.06
N GLY A 46 -4.36 -12.82 -10.30
CA GLY A 46 -3.59 -14.03 -10.61
C GLY A 46 -4.38 -15.33 -10.56
N GLN A 47 -5.71 -15.26 -10.42
CA GLN A 47 -6.59 -16.43 -10.53
C GLN A 47 -7.17 -16.54 -11.93
N SER A 48 -7.47 -17.78 -12.35
CA SER A 48 -8.17 -18.02 -13.61
C SER A 48 -9.61 -17.48 -13.51
N ARG A 49 -10.05 -16.79 -14.57
CA ARG A 49 -11.41 -16.26 -14.66
C ARG A 49 -12.39 -17.40 -14.95
N THR A 50 -13.42 -17.54 -14.13
CA THR A 50 -14.50 -18.49 -14.33
C THR A 50 -15.84 -17.77 -14.25
N LEU A 51 -16.90 -18.37 -14.80
CA LEU A 51 -18.28 -17.90 -14.70
C LEU A 51 -18.83 -18.19 -13.31
N LYS A 52 -18.28 -17.53 -12.28
CA LYS A 52 -18.77 -17.60 -10.89
C LYS A 52 -19.56 -16.36 -10.54
N ILE A 53 -20.44 -16.48 -9.54
CA ILE A 53 -21.14 -15.35 -8.93
C ILE A 53 -20.13 -14.29 -8.54
N GLY A 54 -20.41 -13.04 -8.88
CA GLY A 54 -19.47 -11.92 -8.75
C GLY A 54 -18.94 -11.74 -7.33
N ILE A 55 -19.82 -11.55 -6.35
CA ILE A 55 -19.47 -11.38 -4.93
C ILE A 55 -20.51 -12.14 -4.10
N THR A 56 -20.04 -13.05 -3.26
CA THR A 56 -20.90 -13.83 -2.36
C THR A 56 -21.21 -13.03 -1.09
N LYS A 57 -22.27 -13.44 -0.35
CA LYS A 57 -22.58 -12.86 0.96
C LYS A 57 -21.41 -13.00 1.94
N LYS A 58 -20.71 -14.15 1.91
CA LYS A 58 -19.54 -14.41 2.74
C LYS A 58 -18.40 -13.43 2.43
N GLU A 59 -18.05 -13.27 1.15
CA GLU A 59 -17.01 -12.30 0.73
C GLU A 59 -17.37 -10.87 1.16
N ARG A 60 -18.64 -10.49 1.08
CA ARG A 60 -19.11 -9.16 1.51
C ARG A 60 -18.90 -8.92 3.00
N GLU A 61 -19.16 -9.91 3.86
CA GLU A 61 -18.88 -9.79 5.29
C GLU A 61 -17.36 -9.76 5.57
N GLU A 62 -16.56 -10.55 4.88
CA GLU A 62 -15.10 -10.51 4.95
C GLU A 62 -14.56 -9.13 4.55
N TYR A 63 -15.10 -8.51 3.49
CA TYR A 63 -14.71 -7.15 3.08
C TYR A 63 -15.09 -6.09 4.11
N LYS A 64 -16.24 -6.21 4.78
CA LYS A 64 -16.60 -5.31 5.87
C LYS A 64 -15.59 -5.37 7.00
N GLU A 65 -15.21 -6.56 7.44
CA GLU A 65 -14.23 -6.72 8.54
C GLU A 65 -12.86 -6.13 8.14
N LEU A 66 -12.42 -6.35 6.90
CA LEU A 66 -11.18 -5.77 6.38
C LEU A 66 -11.24 -4.23 6.34
N LEU A 67 -12.34 -3.66 5.91
CA LEU A 67 -12.53 -2.21 5.82
C LEU A 67 -12.60 -1.52 7.18
N LYS A 68 -13.13 -2.19 8.22
CA LYS A 68 -13.14 -1.68 9.60
C LYS A 68 -11.72 -1.34 10.10
N ILE A 69 -10.72 -2.10 9.67
CA ILE A 69 -9.31 -1.88 10.05
C ILE A 69 -8.84 -0.47 9.65
N LEU A 70 -9.37 0.06 8.55
CA LEU A 70 -9.02 1.40 8.08
C LEU A 70 -9.57 2.53 8.97
N GLY A 71 -10.66 2.27 9.71
CA GLY A 71 -11.30 3.26 10.58
C GLY A 71 -11.88 4.47 9.83
N LEU A 72 -12.32 4.27 8.58
CA LEU A 72 -12.78 5.33 7.67
C LEU A 72 -14.27 5.25 7.32
N GLY A 73 -15.03 4.34 7.96
CA GLY A 73 -16.46 4.13 7.72
C GLY A 73 -16.79 3.48 6.37
N LEU A 74 -15.80 2.93 5.68
CA LEU A 74 -15.98 2.33 4.35
C LEU A 74 -16.74 1.00 4.40
N GLU A 75 -16.72 0.31 5.53
CA GLU A 75 -17.46 -0.94 5.79
C GLU A 75 -18.96 -0.77 5.62
N ASN A 76 -19.48 0.45 5.77
CA ASN A 76 -20.90 0.79 5.61
C ASN A 76 -21.24 1.26 4.18
N ARG A 77 -20.25 1.31 3.28
CA ARG A 77 -20.35 1.90 1.95
C ARG A 77 -19.89 0.98 0.81
N LEU A 78 -19.99 -0.34 0.99
CA LEU A 78 -19.47 -1.36 0.07
C LEU A 78 -19.88 -1.16 -1.40
N THR A 79 -21.12 -0.75 -1.63
CA THR A 79 -21.68 -0.51 -2.99
C THR A 79 -21.40 0.89 -3.53
N SER A 80 -20.87 1.80 -2.69
CA SER A 80 -20.54 3.16 -3.14
C SER A 80 -19.39 3.09 -4.16
N LYS A 81 -19.53 3.89 -5.23
CA LYS A 81 -18.47 4.00 -6.25
C LYS A 81 -17.18 4.57 -5.64
N VAL A 82 -16.05 3.98 -5.96
CA VAL A 82 -14.75 4.42 -5.46
C VAL A 82 -14.43 5.86 -5.90
N GLY A 83 -14.96 6.30 -7.03
CA GLY A 83 -14.86 7.69 -7.50
C GLY A 83 -15.42 8.75 -6.53
N LEU A 84 -16.29 8.36 -5.61
CA LEU A 84 -16.90 9.25 -4.60
C LEU A 84 -16.10 9.31 -3.29
N LEU A 85 -15.01 8.59 -3.17
CA LEU A 85 -14.14 8.59 -2.00
C LEU A 85 -13.21 9.80 -2.01
N SER A 86 -12.88 10.32 -0.82
CA SER A 86 -11.78 11.28 -0.69
C SER A 86 -10.44 10.67 -1.10
N GLY A 87 -9.44 11.49 -1.40
CA GLY A 87 -8.09 11.04 -1.74
C GLY A 87 -7.53 10.06 -0.70
N GLY A 88 -7.62 10.40 0.59
CA GLY A 88 -7.14 9.54 1.67
C GLY A 88 -7.92 8.24 1.82
N GLN A 89 -9.24 8.28 1.71
CA GLN A 89 -10.07 7.07 1.72
C GLN A 89 -9.70 6.12 0.57
N ARG A 90 -9.49 6.69 -0.62
CA ARG A 90 -9.09 5.92 -1.80
C ARG A 90 -7.68 5.35 -1.64
N GLN A 91 -6.74 6.13 -1.10
CA GLN A 91 -5.38 5.67 -0.84
C GLN A 91 -5.34 4.52 0.17
N ALA A 92 -6.08 4.65 1.27
CA ALA A 92 -6.21 3.58 2.26
C ALA A 92 -6.86 2.32 1.67
N LEU A 93 -7.88 2.47 0.80
CA LEU A 93 -8.47 1.36 0.06
C LEU A 93 -7.45 0.70 -0.88
N THR A 94 -6.65 1.49 -1.61
CA THR A 94 -5.61 0.97 -2.52
C THR A 94 -4.56 0.19 -1.75
N LEU A 95 -4.14 0.69 -0.58
CA LEU A 95 -3.23 -0.01 0.32
C LEU A 95 -3.80 -1.37 0.77
N LEU A 96 -5.06 -1.39 1.22
CA LEU A 96 -5.74 -2.62 1.58
C LEU A 96 -5.79 -3.60 0.40
N MET A 97 -6.16 -3.15 -0.79
CA MET A 97 -6.18 -3.96 -2.02
C MET A 97 -4.81 -4.54 -2.37
N ALA A 98 -3.74 -3.74 -2.22
CA ALA A 98 -2.37 -4.18 -2.51
C ALA A 98 -1.90 -5.28 -1.55
N THR A 99 -2.42 -5.29 -0.32
CA THR A 99 -2.01 -6.19 0.77
C THR A 99 -2.91 -7.39 0.99
N LEU A 100 -4.11 -7.44 0.38
CA LEU A 100 -5.10 -8.52 0.54
C LEU A 100 -4.53 -9.93 0.37
N LYS A 101 -3.59 -10.11 -0.54
CA LYS A 101 -2.94 -11.40 -0.84
C LYS A 101 -1.57 -11.54 -0.19
N LYS A 102 -1.25 -10.73 0.82
CA LYS A 102 0.03 -10.74 1.52
C LYS A 102 1.21 -10.86 0.54
N PRO A 103 1.50 -9.81 -0.21
CA PRO A 103 2.56 -9.84 -1.21
C PRO A 103 3.91 -10.14 -0.55
N LYS A 104 4.83 -10.74 -1.30
CA LYS A 104 6.21 -10.98 -0.83
C LYS A 104 7.00 -9.69 -0.70
N LEU A 105 6.62 -8.67 -1.46
CA LEU A 105 7.20 -7.32 -1.41
C LEU A 105 6.10 -6.29 -1.66
N LEU A 106 5.95 -5.36 -0.73
CA LEU A 106 5.08 -4.18 -0.87
C LEU A 106 5.92 -2.98 -1.30
N LEU A 107 5.50 -2.32 -2.38
CA LEU A 107 6.13 -1.11 -2.91
C LEU A 107 5.17 0.06 -2.68
N LEU A 108 5.64 1.07 -1.95
CA LEU A 108 4.92 2.30 -1.63
C LEU A 108 5.65 3.47 -2.30
N ASP A 109 5.05 4.02 -3.33
CA ASP A 109 5.67 5.03 -4.19
C ASP A 109 5.05 6.40 -3.86
N GLU A 110 5.70 7.17 -2.95
CA GLU A 110 5.23 8.48 -2.47
C GLU A 110 3.73 8.51 -2.14
N HIS A 111 3.21 7.44 -1.58
CA HIS A 111 1.77 7.15 -1.46
C HIS A 111 0.98 8.13 -0.56
N THR A 112 1.64 9.10 0.04
CA THR A 112 1.02 10.16 0.86
C THR A 112 1.23 11.56 0.31
N ALA A 113 2.05 11.73 -0.74
CA ALA A 113 2.46 13.05 -1.22
C ALA A 113 1.31 13.91 -1.77
N ALA A 114 0.26 13.28 -2.31
CA ALA A 114 -0.91 13.98 -2.85
C ALA A 114 -2.01 14.26 -1.80
N LEU A 115 -1.74 14.01 -0.51
CA LEU A 115 -2.71 14.13 0.58
C LEU A 115 -2.40 15.35 1.46
N ASP A 116 -3.44 15.89 2.10
CA ASP A 116 -3.24 16.86 3.17
C ASP A 116 -2.52 16.23 4.38
N PRO A 117 -1.80 17.01 5.22
CA PRO A 117 -0.95 16.48 6.28
C PRO A 117 -1.67 15.56 7.29
N LYS A 118 -2.92 15.89 7.64
CA LYS A 118 -3.70 15.10 8.60
C LYS A 118 -4.09 13.74 8.00
N THR A 119 -4.51 13.75 6.76
CA THR A 119 -4.87 12.54 6.01
C THR A 119 -3.63 11.68 5.73
N ALA A 120 -2.51 12.30 5.35
CA ALA A 120 -1.24 11.61 5.14
C ALA A 120 -0.79 10.86 6.40
N ALA A 121 -0.82 11.52 7.57
CA ALA A 121 -0.49 10.90 8.85
C ALA A 121 -1.37 9.67 9.15
N LYS A 122 -2.68 9.75 8.86
CA LYS A 122 -3.60 8.62 9.05
C LYS A 122 -3.33 7.46 8.09
N VAL A 123 -2.96 7.75 6.86
CA VAL A 123 -2.58 6.72 5.87
C VAL A 123 -1.28 6.04 6.29
N LEU A 124 -0.27 6.80 6.77
CA LEU A 124 1.00 6.25 7.27
C LEU A 124 0.78 5.34 8.50
N GLU A 125 -0.02 5.79 9.47
CA GLU A 125 -0.40 4.97 10.63
C GLU A 125 -1.06 3.65 10.20
N THR A 126 -1.98 3.72 9.23
CA THR A 126 -2.65 2.54 8.68
C THR A 126 -1.66 1.63 7.93
N THR A 127 -0.69 2.22 7.22
CA THR A 127 0.38 1.50 6.54
C THR A 127 1.22 0.70 7.55
N ASP A 128 1.70 1.35 8.61
CA ASP A 128 2.50 0.69 9.65
C ASP A 128 1.72 -0.44 10.32
N MET A 129 0.45 -0.22 10.63
CA MET A 129 -0.41 -1.24 11.22
C MET A 129 -0.53 -2.48 10.32
N ILE A 130 -0.79 -2.30 9.02
CA ILE A 130 -0.94 -3.42 8.07
C ILE A 130 0.40 -4.14 7.86
N VAL A 131 1.49 -3.38 7.67
CA VAL A 131 2.84 -3.93 7.47
C VAL A 131 3.28 -4.76 8.67
N ASN A 132 3.07 -4.27 9.89
CA ASN A 132 3.43 -4.98 11.11
C ASN A 132 2.54 -6.19 11.36
N ARG A 133 1.22 -6.07 11.18
CA ARG A 133 0.27 -7.17 11.36
C ARG A 133 0.58 -8.36 10.45
N ASP A 134 0.89 -8.10 9.19
CA ASP A 134 1.08 -9.13 8.18
C ASP A 134 2.57 -9.45 7.93
N HIS A 135 3.50 -8.83 8.69
CA HIS A 135 4.96 -8.98 8.57
C HIS A 135 5.46 -8.80 7.13
N LEU A 136 4.99 -7.75 6.46
CA LEU A 136 5.30 -7.50 5.05
C LEU A 136 6.70 -6.91 4.88
N THR A 137 7.48 -7.48 3.97
CA THR A 137 8.68 -6.81 3.46
C THR A 137 8.23 -5.62 2.61
N THR A 138 8.64 -4.41 3.00
CA THR A 138 8.14 -3.16 2.39
C THR A 138 9.28 -2.26 1.99
N ILE A 139 9.18 -1.68 0.79
CA ILE A 139 10.02 -0.56 0.34
C ILE A 139 9.10 0.65 0.17
N MET A 140 9.37 1.71 0.93
CA MET A 140 8.68 2.98 0.84
C MET A 140 9.61 4.03 0.25
N ILE A 141 9.17 4.69 -0.82
CA ILE A 141 9.83 5.85 -1.39
C ILE A 141 9.10 7.09 -0.88
N THR A 142 9.83 8.04 -0.35
CA THR A 142 9.32 9.34 0.10
C THR A 142 10.37 10.43 -0.05
N HIS A 143 9.95 11.65 -0.33
CA HIS A 143 10.80 12.84 -0.26
C HIS A 143 10.67 13.56 1.09
N ASN A 144 9.79 13.10 1.97
CA ASN A 144 9.63 13.65 3.32
C ASN A 144 10.64 12.98 4.28
N MET A 145 11.66 13.73 4.69
CA MET A 145 12.71 13.21 5.59
C MET A 145 12.17 12.77 6.94
N LYS A 146 11.16 13.45 7.50
CA LYS A 146 10.52 13.07 8.76
C LYS A 146 9.87 11.69 8.65
N ASP A 147 9.14 11.45 7.58
CA ASP A 147 8.50 10.15 7.33
C ASP A 147 9.55 9.06 7.10
N ALA A 148 10.63 9.37 6.34
CA ALA A 148 11.72 8.43 6.10
C ALA A 148 12.41 7.99 7.41
N ILE A 149 12.58 8.91 8.37
CA ILE A 149 13.16 8.62 9.69
C ILE A 149 12.16 7.84 10.55
N ALA A 150 10.89 8.25 10.57
CA ALA A 150 9.88 7.70 11.48
C ALA A 150 9.46 6.26 11.12
N HIS A 151 9.42 5.92 9.82
CA HIS A 151 8.86 4.65 9.35
C HIS A 151 9.93 3.66 8.88
N GLY A 152 9.67 2.36 9.07
CA GLY A 152 10.57 1.29 8.68
C GLY A 152 11.81 1.14 9.57
N ASN A 153 12.61 0.10 9.33
CA ASN A 153 13.78 -0.28 10.12
C ASN A 153 15.13 0.00 9.43
N ARG A 154 15.11 0.46 8.19
CA ARG A 154 16.29 0.83 7.40
C ARG A 154 15.97 2.05 6.56
N LEU A 155 16.91 2.99 6.47
CA LEU A 155 16.83 4.18 5.64
C LEU A 155 17.97 4.15 4.63
N ILE A 156 17.62 4.33 3.36
CA ILE A 156 18.58 4.44 2.25
C ILE A 156 18.34 5.79 1.58
N MET A 157 19.38 6.59 1.44
CA MET A 157 19.31 7.85 0.72
C MET A 157 20.06 7.75 -0.60
N LEU A 158 19.40 8.21 -1.66
CA LEU A 158 19.91 8.18 -3.02
C LEU A 158 20.15 9.60 -3.52
N MET A 159 21.31 9.84 -4.12
CA MET A 159 21.64 11.08 -4.83
C MET A 159 22.42 10.73 -6.10
N ASP A 160 22.03 11.32 -7.22
CA ASP A 160 22.66 11.10 -8.54
C ASP A 160 22.84 9.62 -8.91
N GLY A 161 21.82 8.80 -8.57
CA GLY A 161 21.82 7.35 -8.86
C GLY A 161 22.74 6.52 -7.96
N LYS A 162 23.32 7.11 -6.91
CA LYS A 162 24.20 6.43 -5.94
C LYS A 162 23.59 6.43 -4.55
N ILE A 163 23.85 5.36 -3.80
CA ILE A 163 23.53 5.31 -2.37
C ILE A 163 24.58 6.16 -1.64
N ILE A 164 24.14 7.21 -0.97
CA ILE A 164 25.00 8.08 -0.16
C ILE A 164 24.84 7.80 1.34
N LEU A 165 23.71 7.20 1.76
CA LEU A 165 23.45 6.83 3.14
C LEU A 165 22.70 5.50 3.17
N ASP A 166 23.10 4.62 4.09
CA ASP A 166 22.42 3.32 4.35
C ASP A 166 22.52 3.01 5.83
N ILE A 167 21.48 3.29 6.59
CA ILE A 167 21.43 3.19 8.05
C ILE A 167 20.27 2.30 8.47
N LYS A 168 20.47 1.48 9.52
CA LYS A 168 19.47 0.52 10.02
C LYS A 168 19.48 0.40 11.54
N GLY A 169 18.39 -0.15 12.07
CA GLY A 169 18.27 -0.51 13.49
C GLY A 169 18.38 0.70 14.43
N GLU A 170 19.17 0.57 15.48
CA GLU A 170 19.31 1.59 16.54
C GLU A 170 19.95 2.90 16.06
N GLU A 171 20.82 2.83 15.05
CA GLU A 171 21.42 4.02 14.44
C GLU A 171 20.35 4.86 13.75
N LYS A 172 19.42 4.21 13.01
CA LYS A 172 18.30 4.92 12.36
C LYS A 172 17.42 5.64 13.36
N LYS A 173 17.16 5.06 14.53
CA LYS A 173 16.31 5.66 15.57
C LYS A 173 16.87 6.96 16.15
N LYS A 174 18.17 7.21 16.03
CA LYS A 174 18.86 8.39 16.54
C LYS A 174 18.95 9.51 15.49
N LEU A 175 18.58 9.24 14.23
CA LEU A 175 18.68 10.22 13.16
C LEU A 175 17.74 11.41 13.39
N THR A 176 18.24 12.58 13.07
CA THR A 176 17.48 13.82 12.95
C THR A 176 17.37 14.24 11.48
N VAL A 177 16.51 15.21 11.19
CA VAL A 177 16.40 15.75 9.83
C VAL A 177 17.71 16.47 9.43
N GLU A 178 18.36 17.12 10.40
CA GLU A 178 19.63 17.82 10.20
C GLU A 178 20.72 16.85 9.72
N ASP A 179 20.76 15.63 10.25
CA ASP A 179 21.75 14.60 9.85
C ASP A 179 21.57 14.14 8.39
N LEU A 180 20.40 14.38 7.80
CA LEU A 180 20.12 14.05 6.39
C LEU A 180 20.40 15.21 5.43
N LEU A 181 20.66 16.41 5.93
CA LEU A 181 20.90 17.62 5.13
C LEU A 181 22.39 17.92 4.92
N HIS A 182 23.27 17.25 5.63
CA HIS A 182 24.72 17.36 5.58
C HIS A 182 25.35 16.10 4.96
#